data_e6c4040bb0a0199e915db8a2b14af1cb
#
_entry.id   e6c4040bb0a0199e915db8a2b14af1cb
#
_cell.length_a   1.000
_cell.length_b   1.000
_cell.length_c   1.000
_cell.angle_alpha   90.00
_cell.angle_beta   90.00
_cell.angle_gamma   90.00
#
_symmetry.space_group_name_H-M   'P 1'
#
loop_
_entity.id
_entity.type
_entity.pdbx_description
1 polymer ?
#
loop_
_entity_poly.entity_id
_entity_poly.type
_entity_poly.pdbx_seq_one_letter_code
_entity_poly.pdbx_strand_id
1 'polypeptide(L)'
;MIKKAIVTFLCFLIIVSSINPDVLYSQTPASVSEGGNIEIPLSILQLTKRYPETEVIIQYYKEICEDPDYYSRKIDITEDLATDDMPLFLQWDKRWAFLNYGRHTMMAVSGCAPTCLSMALCYFKKDATLNPKAIADFSYANGYYVEYNGTYSSLFTSGAAAFGLKGWRIEKNQSLMRKYLDDGKLIVALMNYGHFTKSGHYILIKNYDENDNFFVNDPNSFLNSMLAWKSEIILREARQLWVLS
;
A
#
# COMPACT_ATOMS: atom_id res chain seq x y z
N MET A 1 51.72 -12.11 25.14
CA MET A 1 51.40 -10.94 24.33
C MET A 1 50.04 -11.20 23.67
N ILE A 2 48.97 -10.67 24.27
CA ILE A 2 47.58 -10.90 23.80
C ILE A 2 47.20 -9.67 23.00
N LYS A 3 47.02 -9.83 21.68
CA LYS A 3 46.52 -8.76 20.81
C LYS A 3 45.01 -8.64 21.01
N LYS A 4 44.55 -7.52 21.57
CA LYS A 4 43.16 -7.13 21.66
C LYS A 4 42.69 -6.72 20.25
N ALA A 5 41.75 -7.47 19.68
CA ALA A 5 41.02 -7.04 18.50
C ALA A 5 39.95 -6.00 18.91
N ILE A 6 40.11 -4.78 18.41
CA ILE A 6 39.12 -3.71 18.54
C ILE A 6 38.09 -3.97 17.47
N VAL A 7 36.90 -4.39 17.87
CA VAL A 7 35.72 -4.45 16.99
C VAL A 7 35.16 -3.04 16.93
N THR A 8 35.38 -2.37 15.80
CA THR A 8 34.80 -1.05 15.53
C THR A 8 33.33 -1.26 15.10
N PHE A 9 32.43 -0.93 16.00
CA PHE A 9 31.00 -0.86 15.72
C PHE A 9 30.75 0.39 14.86
N LEU A 10 30.61 0.20 13.55
CA LEU A 10 30.19 1.27 12.65
C LEU A 10 28.68 1.48 12.86
N CYS A 11 28.32 2.45 13.69
CA CYS A 11 26.97 3.01 13.69
C CYS A 11 26.69 3.63 12.31
N PHE A 12 25.87 2.96 11.51
CA PHE A 12 25.24 3.60 10.36
C PHE A 12 24.25 4.63 10.90
N LEU A 13 24.73 5.86 11.09
CA LEU A 13 23.87 7.02 11.13
C LEU A 13 23.23 7.11 9.74
N ILE A 14 21.97 6.70 9.62
CA ILE A 14 21.14 7.06 8.47
C ILE A 14 20.95 8.57 8.59
N ILE A 15 21.78 9.31 7.87
CA ILE A 15 21.54 10.72 7.60
C ILE A 15 20.24 10.74 6.80
N VAL A 16 19.15 11.16 7.43
CA VAL A 16 17.99 11.68 6.74
C VAL A 16 18.50 12.97 6.09
N SER A 17 19.19 12.81 4.95
CA SER A 17 19.57 13.92 4.11
C SER A 17 18.28 14.59 3.66
N SER A 18 18.12 15.84 4.07
CA SER A 18 17.16 16.80 3.61
C SER A 18 16.74 16.49 2.17
N ILE A 19 15.47 16.12 1.99
CA ILE A 19 14.82 16.03 0.69
C ILE A 19 15.01 17.40 0.07
N ASN A 20 15.69 17.45 -1.08
CA ASN A 20 15.92 18.66 -1.82
C ASN A 20 14.56 19.29 -2.16
N PRO A 21 14.20 20.49 -1.68
CA PRO A 21 12.90 21.10 -1.91
C PRO A 21 12.60 21.37 -3.40
N ASP A 22 13.61 21.29 -4.28
CA ASP A 22 13.46 21.47 -5.72
C ASP A 22 12.85 20.28 -6.47
N VAL A 23 12.47 19.19 -5.77
CA VAL A 23 11.71 18.05 -6.30
C VAL A 23 10.21 18.17 -5.96
N LEU A 24 9.73 19.35 -5.66
CA LEU A 24 8.31 19.67 -5.73
C LEU A 24 7.89 19.66 -7.22
N TYR A 25 7.67 18.47 -7.75
CA TYR A 25 6.90 18.32 -8.98
C TYR A 25 5.58 19.03 -8.76
N SER A 26 5.26 19.98 -9.65
CA SER A 26 4.01 20.69 -9.62
C SER A 26 2.89 19.66 -9.62
N GLN A 27 2.32 19.42 -8.45
CA GLN A 27 1.04 18.78 -8.32
C GLN A 27 0.03 19.80 -8.83
N THR A 28 -0.04 19.96 -10.16
CA THR A 28 -1.07 20.80 -10.76
C THR A 28 -2.37 20.02 -10.62
N PRO A 29 -3.36 20.59 -9.90
CA PRO A 29 -4.74 20.12 -10.02
C PRO A 29 -5.07 20.08 -11.51
N ALA A 30 -5.93 19.14 -11.90
CA ALA A 30 -6.45 19.09 -13.25
C ALA A 30 -6.81 20.48 -13.75
N SER A 31 -6.49 20.75 -15.00
CA SER A 31 -6.87 21.98 -15.66
C SER A 31 -8.39 22.16 -15.55
N VAL A 32 -8.77 23.19 -14.79
CA VAL A 32 -10.15 23.68 -14.85
C VAL A 32 -10.28 24.28 -16.26
N SER A 33 -11.12 23.70 -17.10
CA SER A 33 -11.39 24.25 -18.42
C SER A 33 -11.96 25.68 -18.29
N GLU A 34 -11.73 26.55 -19.28
CA GLU A 34 -12.20 27.96 -19.29
C GLU A 34 -13.73 28.13 -19.11
N GLY A 35 -14.48 27.04 -18.90
CA GLY A 35 -15.93 27.04 -18.63
C GLY A 35 -16.33 26.56 -17.24
N GLY A 36 -15.37 26.38 -16.28
CA GLY A 36 -15.68 25.93 -14.91
C GLY A 36 -16.02 24.44 -14.77
N ASN A 37 -15.95 23.65 -15.84
CA ASN A 37 -16.14 22.21 -15.78
C ASN A 37 -14.84 21.50 -15.38
N ILE A 38 -14.89 20.73 -14.30
CA ILE A 38 -13.78 19.88 -13.86
C ILE A 38 -13.72 18.66 -14.77
N GLU A 39 -12.63 18.50 -15.52
CA GLU A 39 -12.38 17.33 -16.34
C GLU A 39 -11.87 16.17 -15.46
N ILE A 40 -12.59 15.04 -15.46
CA ILE A 40 -12.19 13.86 -14.69
C ILE A 40 -11.12 13.10 -15.46
N PRO A 41 -9.92 12.84 -14.86
CA PRO A 41 -8.87 12.09 -15.50
C PRO A 41 -9.33 10.70 -15.97
N LEU A 42 -8.88 10.30 -17.17
CA LEU A 42 -9.23 8.99 -17.74
C LEU A 42 -8.87 7.82 -16.82
N SER A 43 -7.79 7.92 -16.06
CA SER A 43 -7.37 6.92 -15.08
C SER A 43 -8.41 6.71 -13.97
N ILE A 44 -9.06 7.79 -13.51
CA ILE A 44 -10.16 7.71 -12.53
C ILE A 44 -11.38 7.06 -13.16
N LEU A 45 -11.78 7.47 -14.38
CA LEU A 45 -12.90 6.85 -15.08
C LEU A 45 -12.67 5.36 -15.37
N GLN A 46 -11.44 4.96 -15.69
CA GLN A 46 -11.08 3.57 -15.87
C GLN A 46 -11.12 2.78 -14.55
N LEU A 47 -10.71 3.40 -13.44
CA LEU A 47 -10.78 2.82 -12.10
C LEU A 47 -12.23 2.54 -11.72
N THR A 48 -13.12 3.52 -11.84
CA THR A 48 -14.55 3.37 -11.48
C THR A 48 -15.26 2.36 -12.36
N LYS A 49 -14.96 2.32 -13.66
CA LYS A 49 -15.47 1.29 -14.57
C LYS A 49 -15.04 -0.12 -14.16
N ARG A 50 -13.83 -0.25 -13.64
CA ARG A 50 -13.24 -1.54 -13.24
C ARG A 50 -13.73 -2.00 -11.87
N TYR A 51 -13.89 -1.06 -10.95
CA TYR A 51 -14.30 -1.26 -9.56
C TYR A 51 -15.45 -0.30 -9.23
N PRO A 52 -16.72 -0.69 -9.50
CA PRO A 52 -17.87 0.22 -9.33
C PRO A 52 -18.01 0.83 -7.94
N GLU A 53 -17.55 0.15 -6.90
CA GLU A 53 -17.50 0.67 -5.52
C GLU A 53 -16.63 1.92 -5.35
N THR A 54 -15.73 2.18 -6.32
CA THR A 54 -14.88 3.37 -6.31
C THR A 54 -15.53 4.60 -6.97
N GLU A 55 -16.81 4.55 -7.35
CA GLU A 55 -17.48 5.65 -8.05
C GLU A 55 -17.45 6.94 -7.24
N VAL A 56 -17.48 6.85 -5.92
CA VAL A 56 -17.38 7.99 -5.00
C VAL A 56 -16.09 8.83 -5.23
N ILE A 57 -15.06 8.26 -5.84
CA ILE A 57 -13.80 8.96 -6.11
C ILE A 57 -13.98 10.10 -7.11
N ILE A 58 -14.97 10.03 -7.99
CA ILE A 58 -15.32 11.11 -8.94
C ILE A 58 -15.76 12.36 -8.16
N GLN A 59 -16.59 12.16 -7.14
CA GLN A 59 -17.03 13.25 -6.27
C GLN A 59 -15.85 13.79 -5.45
N TYR A 60 -15.03 12.92 -4.87
CA TYR A 60 -13.82 13.33 -4.13
C TYR A 60 -12.87 14.15 -5.01
N TYR A 61 -12.67 13.74 -6.26
CA TYR A 61 -11.82 14.48 -7.19
C TYR A 61 -12.31 15.91 -7.42
N LYS A 62 -13.63 16.10 -7.63
CA LYS A 62 -14.22 17.43 -7.78
C LYS A 62 -14.01 18.29 -6.54
N GLU A 63 -14.27 17.74 -5.36
CA GLU A 63 -14.07 18.44 -4.09
C GLU A 63 -12.62 18.87 -3.88
N ILE A 64 -11.67 18.02 -4.29
CA ILE A 64 -10.24 18.30 -4.15
C ILE A 64 -9.75 19.36 -5.14
N CYS A 65 -10.32 19.41 -6.36
CA CYS A 65 -10.02 20.48 -7.31
C CYS A 65 -10.42 21.86 -6.78
N GLU A 66 -11.35 21.92 -5.83
CA GLU A 66 -11.83 23.13 -5.15
C GLU A 66 -11.13 23.37 -3.79
N ASP A 67 -10.26 22.46 -3.35
CA ASP A 67 -9.57 22.49 -2.06
C ASP A 67 -8.08 22.84 -2.25
N PRO A 68 -7.67 24.10 -2.08
CA PRO A 68 -6.30 24.53 -2.31
C PRO A 68 -5.30 23.90 -1.32
N ASP A 69 -5.78 23.47 -0.16
CA ASP A 69 -4.93 22.93 0.91
C ASP A 69 -4.74 21.40 0.84
N TYR A 70 -5.46 20.72 -0.06
CA TYR A 70 -5.42 19.26 -0.11
C TYR A 70 -4.00 18.69 -0.20
N TYR A 71 -3.18 19.24 -1.09
CA TYR A 71 -1.83 18.73 -1.35
C TYR A 71 -0.81 19.04 -0.25
N SER A 72 -1.10 20.01 0.60
CA SER A 72 -0.25 20.42 1.75
C SER A 72 -0.75 19.89 3.09
N ARG A 73 -1.97 19.32 3.13
CA ARG A 73 -2.59 18.84 4.36
C ARG A 73 -1.84 17.63 4.92
N LYS A 74 -1.57 17.68 6.22
CA LYS A 74 -1.03 16.52 6.93
C LYS A 74 -2.05 15.38 6.95
N ILE A 75 -1.61 14.19 6.55
CA ILE A 75 -2.42 12.98 6.64
C ILE A 75 -2.43 12.51 8.09
N ASP A 76 -3.62 12.37 8.65
CA ASP A 76 -3.84 11.82 9.98
C ASP A 76 -4.61 10.49 9.88
N ILE A 77 -4.04 9.46 10.49
CA ILE A 77 -4.62 8.10 10.60
C ILE A 77 -4.67 7.64 12.06
N THR A 78 -4.61 8.57 13.01
CA THR A 78 -4.57 8.24 14.46
C THR A 78 -5.82 7.47 14.87
N GLU A 79 -6.99 7.86 14.38
CA GLU A 79 -8.26 7.18 14.67
C GLU A 79 -8.32 5.76 14.08
N ASP A 80 -7.70 5.55 12.91
CA ASP A 80 -7.63 4.21 12.29
C ASP A 80 -6.79 3.23 13.14
N LEU A 81 -5.94 3.74 14.02
CA LEU A 81 -5.05 2.95 14.89
C LEU A 81 -5.53 2.87 16.34
N ALA A 82 -6.70 3.41 16.65
CA ALA A 82 -7.23 3.47 18.02
C ALA A 82 -7.62 2.09 18.59
N THR A 83 -7.77 1.09 17.72
CA THR A 83 -8.07 -0.30 18.12
C THR A 83 -6.87 -1.22 17.90
N ASP A 84 -6.95 -2.44 18.46
CA ASP A 84 -5.95 -3.48 18.20
C ASP A 84 -6.21 -4.21 16.87
N ASP A 85 -7.34 -3.95 16.24
CA ASP A 85 -7.66 -4.52 14.95
C ASP A 85 -6.70 -4.05 13.85
N MET A 86 -6.57 -4.87 12.84
CA MET A 86 -5.78 -4.51 11.68
C MET A 86 -6.48 -3.40 10.87
N PRO A 87 -5.84 -2.24 10.68
CA PRO A 87 -6.47 -1.15 9.91
C PRO A 87 -6.72 -1.58 8.48
N LEU A 88 -7.86 -1.17 7.91
CA LEU A 88 -8.15 -1.30 6.48
C LEU A 88 -7.96 0.06 5.82
N PHE A 89 -6.93 0.19 5.01
CA PHE A 89 -6.70 1.36 4.17
C PHE A 89 -7.06 1.05 2.73
N LEU A 90 -7.88 1.91 2.14
CA LEU A 90 -8.17 1.85 0.72
C LEU A 90 -7.20 2.77 -0.02
N GLN A 91 -6.61 2.31 -1.14
CA GLN A 91 -5.68 3.13 -1.92
C GLN A 91 -6.34 4.39 -2.50
N TRP A 92 -7.67 4.37 -2.59
CA TRP A 92 -8.50 5.48 -3.05
C TRP A 92 -9.18 6.27 -1.93
N ASP A 93 -8.74 6.15 -0.68
CA ASP A 93 -9.18 7.00 0.43
C ASP A 93 -8.89 8.46 0.13
N LYS A 94 -9.87 9.33 0.37
CA LYS A 94 -9.80 10.77 0.06
C LYS A 94 -8.55 11.46 0.60
N ARG A 95 -8.02 10.99 1.73
CA ARG A 95 -6.83 11.56 2.39
C ARG A 95 -5.57 11.49 1.52
N TRP A 96 -5.47 10.50 0.60
CA TRP A 96 -4.28 10.31 -0.24
C TRP A 96 -4.56 9.92 -1.69
N ALA A 97 -5.81 9.63 -2.05
CA ALA A 97 -6.19 9.08 -3.36
C ALA A 97 -5.53 9.78 -4.55
N PHE A 98 -5.49 11.12 -4.53
CA PHE A 98 -5.01 11.94 -5.64
C PHE A 98 -3.57 12.45 -5.46
N LEU A 99 -2.92 12.07 -4.35
CA LEU A 99 -1.51 12.34 -4.15
C LEU A 99 -0.67 11.46 -5.09
N ASN A 100 0.41 12.01 -5.61
CA ASN A 100 1.26 11.31 -6.56
C ASN A 100 1.89 10.03 -5.97
N TYR A 101 1.96 8.98 -6.78
CA TYR A 101 2.83 7.85 -6.57
C TYR A 101 3.75 7.72 -7.78
N GLY A 102 4.98 8.22 -7.65
CA GLY A 102 5.83 8.49 -8.80
C GLY A 102 5.44 9.79 -9.53
N ARG A 103 5.77 9.88 -10.82
CA ARG A 103 5.59 11.08 -11.63
C ARG A 103 4.29 11.11 -12.42
N HIS A 104 3.76 9.95 -12.76
CA HIS A 104 2.72 9.81 -13.79
C HIS A 104 1.46 9.10 -13.30
N THR A 105 1.38 8.81 -12.01
CA THR A 105 0.19 8.17 -11.43
C THR A 105 -0.11 8.68 -10.04
N MET A 106 -1.24 8.28 -9.51
CA MET A 106 -1.71 8.64 -8.17
C MET A 106 -1.97 7.39 -7.32
N MET A 107 -2.06 7.59 -6.01
CA MET A 107 -2.31 6.52 -5.05
C MET A 107 -3.54 5.70 -5.39
N ALA A 108 -4.65 6.34 -5.76
CA ALA A 108 -5.89 5.64 -6.13
C ALA A 108 -5.70 4.61 -7.26
N VAL A 109 -4.75 4.84 -8.17
CA VAL A 109 -4.55 4.00 -9.36
C VAL A 109 -3.49 2.91 -9.14
N SER A 110 -2.39 3.24 -8.48
CA SER A 110 -1.21 2.37 -8.39
C SER A 110 -0.76 2.05 -6.96
N GLY A 111 -1.47 2.55 -5.94
CA GLY A 111 -1.06 2.53 -4.54
C GLY A 111 -1.25 1.20 -3.80
N CYS A 112 -1.61 0.09 -4.45
CA CYS A 112 -1.93 -1.16 -3.75
C CYS A 112 -0.77 -1.69 -2.88
N ALA A 113 0.43 -1.73 -3.41
CA ALA A 113 1.59 -2.27 -2.69
C ALA A 113 1.99 -1.43 -1.47
N PRO A 114 2.21 -0.09 -1.58
CA PRO A 114 2.53 0.71 -0.41
C PRO A 114 1.38 0.73 0.61
N THR A 115 0.11 0.66 0.17
CA THR A 115 -1.03 0.55 1.08
C THR A 115 -1.01 -0.76 1.86
N CYS A 116 -0.72 -1.90 1.21
CA CYS A 116 -0.54 -3.19 1.91
C CYS A 116 0.59 -3.13 2.94
N LEU A 117 1.75 -2.55 2.58
CA LEU A 117 2.86 -2.44 3.53
C LEU A 117 2.52 -1.48 4.67
N SER A 118 1.86 -0.35 4.40
CA SER A 118 1.39 0.59 5.42
C SER A 118 0.45 -0.09 6.43
N MET A 119 -0.55 -0.84 5.96
CA MET A 119 -1.45 -1.60 6.85
C MET A 119 -0.69 -2.54 7.78
N ALA A 120 0.28 -3.29 7.25
CA ALA A 120 1.11 -4.19 8.05
C ALA A 120 1.98 -3.43 9.06
N LEU A 121 2.63 -2.35 8.64
CA LEU A 121 3.47 -1.52 9.51
C LEU A 121 2.64 -0.88 10.63
N CYS A 122 1.50 -0.30 10.30
CA CYS A 122 0.58 0.29 11.28
C CYS A 122 0.05 -0.75 12.27
N TYR A 123 -0.25 -1.96 11.81
CA TYR A 123 -0.67 -3.04 12.69
C TYR A 123 0.39 -3.41 13.73
N PHE A 124 1.65 -3.63 13.29
CA PHE A 124 2.73 -4.06 14.18
C PHE A 124 3.31 -2.93 15.03
N LYS A 125 3.26 -1.68 14.57
CA LYS A 125 3.98 -0.56 15.22
C LYS A 125 3.07 0.49 15.85
N LYS A 126 1.80 0.54 15.48
CA LYS A 126 0.84 1.57 15.93
C LYS A 126 1.36 3.00 15.69
N ASP A 127 2.08 3.21 14.60
CA ASP A 127 2.71 4.48 14.22
C ASP A 127 1.95 5.15 13.07
N ALA A 128 1.25 6.25 13.37
CA ALA A 128 0.44 6.98 12.39
C ALA A 128 1.28 7.71 11.31
N THR A 129 2.59 7.82 11.47
CA THR A 129 3.46 8.39 10.44
C THR A 129 3.65 7.43 9.26
N LEU A 130 3.38 6.13 9.44
CA LEU A 130 3.52 5.09 8.43
C LEU A 130 2.28 4.94 7.53
N ASN A 131 1.60 6.04 7.24
CA ASN A 131 0.42 6.07 6.39
C ASN A 131 0.74 5.67 4.93
N PRO A 132 -0.27 5.29 4.10
CA PRO A 132 -0.06 4.80 2.74
C PRO A 132 0.76 5.73 1.84
N LYS A 133 0.59 7.06 1.98
CA LYS A 133 1.36 8.03 1.18
C LYS A 133 2.83 8.08 1.59
N ALA A 134 3.13 8.05 2.87
CA ALA A 134 4.51 8.01 3.37
C ALA A 134 5.26 6.76 2.85
N ILE A 135 4.58 5.60 2.84
CA ILE A 135 5.16 4.37 2.29
C ILE A 135 5.30 4.43 0.77
N ALA A 136 4.39 5.09 0.07
CA ALA A 136 4.52 5.31 -1.37
C ALA A 136 5.72 6.21 -1.71
N ASP A 137 5.93 7.29 -0.96
CA ASP A 137 7.09 8.18 -1.12
C ASP A 137 8.40 7.44 -0.86
N PHE A 138 8.46 6.68 0.22
CA PHE A 138 9.59 5.78 0.49
C PHE A 138 9.83 4.80 -0.65
N SER A 139 8.78 4.17 -1.14
CA SER A 139 8.84 3.19 -2.23
C SER A 139 9.42 3.82 -3.51
N TYR A 140 8.95 5.00 -3.87
CA TYR A 140 9.44 5.72 -5.04
C TYR A 140 10.88 6.18 -4.87
N ALA A 141 11.21 6.81 -3.74
CA ALA A 141 12.54 7.34 -3.47
C ALA A 141 13.64 6.24 -3.43
N ASN A 142 13.26 5.00 -3.08
CA ASN A 142 14.19 3.86 -2.99
C ASN A 142 14.12 2.90 -4.18
N GLY A 143 13.45 3.28 -5.28
CA GLY A 143 13.41 2.51 -6.53
C GLY A 143 12.57 1.23 -6.47
N TYR A 144 11.66 1.11 -5.50
CA TYR A 144 10.70 0.00 -5.45
C TYR A 144 9.52 0.20 -6.41
N TYR A 145 9.26 1.43 -6.81
CA TYR A 145 8.26 1.74 -7.84
C TYR A 145 8.93 2.14 -9.16
N VAL A 146 8.42 1.61 -10.25
CA VAL A 146 8.86 1.93 -11.61
C VAL A 146 7.67 2.39 -12.43
N GLU A 147 7.81 3.57 -13.02
CA GLU A 147 6.78 4.16 -13.88
C GLU A 147 6.30 3.16 -14.94
N TYR A 148 4.99 3.08 -15.08
CA TYR A 148 4.29 2.18 -16.02
C TYR A 148 4.46 0.67 -15.77
N ASN A 149 5.30 0.27 -14.82
CA ASN A 149 5.57 -1.14 -14.49
C ASN A 149 5.04 -1.54 -13.11
N GLY A 150 4.80 -0.57 -12.23
CA GLY A 150 4.26 -0.78 -10.88
C GLY A 150 5.32 -1.00 -9.82
N THR A 151 4.92 -1.57 -8.69
CA THR A 151 5.77 -1.75 -7.52
C THR A 151 6.40 -3.12 -7.50
N TYR A 152 7.72 -3.18 -7.35
CA TYR A 152 8.47 -4.42 -7.17
C TYR A 152 8.17 -5.05 -5.81
N SER A 153 8.10 -6.38 -5.80
CA SER A 153 7.86 -7.15 -4.58
C SER A 153 8.98 -7.05 -3.53
N SER A 154 10.16 -6.56 -3.92
CA SER A 154 11.24 -6.23 -2.98
C SER A 154 10.84 -5.17 -1.95
N LEU A 155 9.76 -4.41 -2.19
CA LEU A 155 9.15 -3.56 -1.18
C LEU A 155 8.75 -4.35 0.08
N PHE A 156 8.29 -5.61 -0.07
CA PHE A 156 7.88 -6.48 1.04
C PHE A 156 9.04 -7.28 1.67
N THR A 157 10.24 -7.12 1.18
CA THR A 157 11.46 -7.72 1.75
C THR A 157 12.43 -6.65 2.23
N SER A 158 13.31 -6.17 1.36
CA SER A 158 14.26 -5.10 1.72
C SER A 158 13.58 -3.77 2.08
N GLY A 159 12.45 -3.43 1.44
CA GLY A 159 11.67 -2.25 1.81
C GLY A 159 11.07 -2.37 3.22
N ALA A 160 10.43 -3.49 3.55
CA ALA A 160 9.90 -3.75 4.89
C ALA A 160 11.00 -3.75 5.97
N ALA A 161 12.20 -4.26 5.63
CA ALA A 161 13.34 -4.27 6.54
C ALA A 161 13.82 -2.87 6.94
N ALA A 162 13.67 -1.87 6.07
CA ALA A 162 13.98 -0.47 6.40
C ALA A 162 13.12 0.07 7.55
N PHE A 163 11.95 -0.50 7.77
CA PHE A 163 11.05 -0.19 8.87
C PHE A 163 11.13 -1.22 10.02
N GLY A 164 12.09 -2.14 9.99
CA GLY A 164 12.31 -3.14 11.05
C GLY A 164 11.34 -4.33 11.01
N LEU A 165 10.61 -4.55 9.92
CA LEU A 165 9.89 -5.80 9.68
C LEU A 165 10.77 -6.79 8.91
N LYS A 166 10.58 -8.07 9.18
CA LYS A 166 11.13 -9.14 8.36
C LYS A 166 10.13 -9.53 7.28
N GLY A 167 10.60 -9.59 6.04
CA GLY A 167 9.78 -10.02 4.91
C GLY A 167 10.50 -11.10 4.09
N TRP A 168 9.80 -12.19 3.74
CA TRP A 168 10.36 -13.25 2.90
C TRP A 168 9.28 -13.92 2.06
N ARG A 169 9.69 -14.43 0.92
CA ARG A 169 8.81 -15.16 0.01
C ARG A 169 8.52 -16.56 0.56
N ILE A 170 7.28 -17.03 0.37
CA ILE A 170 6.84 -18.39 0.69
C ILE A 170 6.20 -19.08 -0.51
N GLU A 171 6.09 -20.40 -0.43
CA GLU A 171 5.31 -21.20 -1.38
C GLU A 171 3.81 -21.02 -1.17
N LYS A 172 3.05 -21.22 -2.24
CA LYS A 172 1.58 -21.22 -2.20
C LYS A 172 1.08 -22.54 -1.62
N ASN A 173 0.99 -22.60 -0.31
CA ASN A 173 0.55 -23.78 0.45
C ASN A 173 -0.35 -23.34 1.60
N GLN A 174 -1.57 -23.85 1.64
CA GLN A 174 -2.58 -23.49 2.62
C GLN A 174 -2.12 -23.72 4.06
N SER A 175 -1.56 -24.92 4.35
CA SER A 175 -1.10 -25.25 5.70
C SER A 175 0.04 -24.33 6.16
N LEU A 176 0.93 -23.96 5.23
CA LEU A 176 2.02 -23.04 5.51
C LEU A 176 1.50 -21.61 5.76
N MET A 177 0.51 -21.17 4.99
CA MET A 177 -0.13 -19.86 5.20
C MET A 177 -0.81 -19.81 6.58
N ARG A 178 -1.61 -20.83 6.93
CA ARG A 178 -2.25 -20.94 8.25
C ARG A 178 -1.22 -20.86 9.37
N LYS A 179 -0.17 -21.68 9.29
CA LYS A 179 0.90 -21.67 10.29
C LYS A 179 1.47 -20.27 10.53
N TYR A 180 1.71 -19.49 9.48
CA TYR A 180 2.24 -18.14 9.64
C TYR A 180 1.21 -17.17 10.23
N LEU A 181 -0.06 -17.30 9.86
CA LEU A 181 -1.13 -16.50 10.46
C LEU A 181 -1.34 -16.85 11.94
N ASP A 182 -1.28 -18.13 12.30
CA ASP A 182 -1.32 -18.61 13.71
C ASP A 182 -0.15 -18.07 14.53
N ASP A 183 1.02 -17.91 13.91
CA ASP A 183 2.21 -17.27 14.50
C ASP A 183 2.06 -15.74 14.61
N GLY A 184 0.91 -15.14 14.31
CA GLY A 184 0.65 -13.70 14.35
C GLY A 184 1.31 -12.90 13.22
N LYS A 185 1.70 -13.57 12.12
CA LYS A 185 2.30 -12.92 10.95
C LYS A 185 1.23 -12.57 9.92
N LEU A 186 1.58 -11.71 9.00
CA LEU A 186 0.72 -11.29 7.89
C LEU A 186 1.27 -11.82 6.58
N ILE A 187 0.40 -11.98 5.57
CA ILE A 187 0.80 -12.49 4.26
C ILE A 187 0.36 -11.50 3.19
N VAL A 188 1.32 -10.99 2.42
CA VAL A 188 1.03 -10.22 1.21
C VAL A 188 0.94 -11.19 0.04
N ALA A 189 -0.10 -11.03 -0.77
CA ALA A 189 -0.28 -11.80 -2.00
C ALA A 189 -0.26 -10.88 -3.23
N LEU A 190 0.57 -11.21 -4.21
CA LEU A 190 0.45 -10.67 -5.57
C LEU A 190 -0.57 -11.51 -6.34
N MET A 191 -1.71 -10.92 -6.63
CA MET A 191 -2.81 -11.58 -7.35
C MET A 191 -2.64 -11.43 -8.87
N ASN A 192 -2.98 -12.48 -9.60
CA ASN A 192 -3.17 -12.48 -11.05
C ASN A 192 -4.63 -12.20 -11.41
N TYR A 193 -4.94 -12.30 -12.71
CA TYR A 193 -6.30 -12.22 -13.23
C TYR A 193 -7.26 -13.15 -12.45
N GLY A 194 -8.34 -12.57 -11.95
CA GLY A 194 -9.34 -13.29 -11.18
C GLY A 194 -10.34 -12.36 -10.51
N HIS A 195 -10.73 -12.69 -9.30
CA HIS A 195 -11.69 -11.91 -8.50
C HIS A 195 -11.13 -10.56 -8.06
N PHE A 196 -9.83 -10.53 -7.66
CA PHE A 196 -9.19 -9.33 -7.11
C PHE A 196 -8.69 -8.35 -8.17
N THR A 197 -8.40 -8.83 -9.38
CA THR A 197 -7.81 -7.96 -10.42
C THR A 197 -7.96 -8.54 -11.82
N LYS A 198 -7.84 -7.68 -12.82
CA LYS A 198 -7.73 -8.07 -14.24
C LYS A 198 -6.29 -7.98 -14.77
N SER A 199 -5.33 -7.60 -13.95
CA SER A 199 -3.90 -7.49 -14.31
C SER A 199 -3.01 -8.05 -13.20
N GLY A 200 -2.48 -7.20 -12.33
CA GLY A 200 -1.73 -7.51 -11.13
C GLY A 200 -2.21 -6.63 -9.98
N HIS A 201 -2.23 -7.16 -8.77
CA HIS A 201 -2.71 -6.43 -7.60
C HIS A 201 -2.15 -7.04 -6.32
N TYR A 202 -1.82 -6.21 -5.35
CA TYR A 202 -1.40 -6.67 -4.04
C TYR A 202 -2.55 -6.57 -3.04
N ILE A 203 -2.76 -7.65 -2.28
CA ILE A 203 -3.68 -7.72 -1.15
C ILE A 203 -2.95 -8.22 0.09
N LEU A 204 -3.51 -7.97 1.26
CA LEU A 204 -2.96 -8.41 2.54
C LEU A 204 -3.90 -9.42 3.19
N ILE A 205 -3.41 -10.63 3.44
CA ILE A 205 -4.15 -11.71 4.11
C ILE A 205 -3.84 -11.61 5.60
N LYS A 206 -4.89 -11.51 6.43
CA LYS A 206 -4.78 -11.18 7.86
C LYS A 206 -5.11 -12.32 8.80
N ASN A 207 -6.04 -13.17 8.44
CA ASN A 207 -6.42 -14.36 9.20
C ASN A 207 -7.24 -15.34 8.33
N TYR A 208 -7.78 -16.39 8.95
CA TYR A 208 -8.67 -17.37 8.32
C TYR A 208 -9.68 -17.88 9.35
N ASP A 209 -10.77 -18.53 8.89
CA ASP A 209 -11.79 -19.15 9.72
C ASP A 209 -11.62 -20.68 9.84
N GLU A 210 -12.49 -21.31 10.62
CA GLU A 210 -12.54 -22.75 10.83
C GLU A 210 -12.84 -23.57 9.55
N ASN A 211 -13.40 -22.93 8.52
CA ASN A 211 -13.69 -23.51 7.22
C ASN A 211 -12.57 -23.27 6.19
N ASP A 212 -11.40 -22.79 6.66
CA ASP A 212 -10.25 -22.46 5.81
C ASP A 212 -10.49 -21.34 4.80
N ASN A 213 -11.46 -20.46 5.06
CA ASN A 213 -11.59 -19.24 4.28
C ASN A 213 -10.65 -18.16 4.82
N PHE A 214 -9.94 -17.50 3.92
CA PHE A 214 -9.04 -16.40 4.28
C PHE A 214 -9.77 -15.07 4.30
N PHE A 215 -9.45 -14.23 5.28
CA PHE A 215 -9.86 -12.82 5.33
C PHE A 215 -8.70 -11.95 4.86
N VAL A 216 -9.05 -11.01 3.99
CA VAL A 216 -8.07 -10.13 3.37
C VAL A 216 -8.38 -8.67 3.66
N ASN A 217 -7.37 -7.80 3.58
CA ASN A 217 -7.53 -6.39 3.36
C ASN A 217 -7.11 -6.11 1.92
N ASP A 218 -8.08 -5.80 1.07
CA ASP A 218 -7.87 -5.44 -0.33
C ASP A 218 -7.82 -3.92 -0.45
N PRO A 219 -6.66 -3.31 -0.76
CA PRO A 219 -6.54 -1.85 -0.86
C PRO A 219 -7.45 -1.22 -1.90
N ASN A 220 -7.94 -2.00 -2.84
CA ASN A 220 -8.78 -1.50 -3.93
C ASN A 220 -10.27 -1.80 -3.76
N SER A 221 -10.62 -2.66 -2.81
CA SER A 221 -12.00 -3.08 -2.61
C SER A 221 -12.37 -3.25 -1.15
N PHE A 222 -13.26 -2.38 -0.67
CA PHE A 222 -13.91 -2.56 0.62
C PHE A 222 -14.74 -3.84 0.64
N LEU A 223 -15.48 -4.12 -0.44
CA LEU A 223 -16.34 -5.30 -0.55
C LEU A 223 -15.53 -6.59 -0.45
N ASN A 224 -14.41 -6.70 -1.17
CA ASN A 224 -13.53 -7.86 -1.06
C ASN A 224 -12.99 -8.05 0.35
N SER A 225 -12.76 -6.96 1.08
CA SER A 225 -12.24 -6.97 2.45
C SER A 225 -13.27 -7.44 3.47
N MET A 226 -14.57 -7.42 3.13
CA MET A 226 -15.66 -7.89 3.98
C MET A 226 -15.99 -9.37 3.76
N LEU A 227 -15.44 -10.00 2.71
CA LEU A 227 -15.76 -11.38 2.36
C LEU A 227 -14.76 -12.37 2.96
N ALA A 228 -15.27 -13.57 3.28
CA ALA A 228 -14.46 -14.74 3.54
C ALA A 228 -14.13 -15.45 2.22
N TRP A 229 -12.86 -15.53 1.86
CA TRP A 229 -12.40 -16.06 0.58
C TRP A 229 -11.95 -17.50 0.72
N LYS A 230 -12.52 -18.40 -0.06
CA LYS A 230 -12.08 -19.80 -0.11
C LYS A 230 -10.59 -19.88 -0.40
N SER A 231 -9.87 -20.70 0.35
CA SER A 231 -8.43 -20.90 0.18
C SER A 231 -8.03 -21.25 -1.25
N GLU A 232 -8.86 -22.07 -1.92
CA GLU A 232 -8.65 -22.46 -3.33
C GLU A 232 -8.62 -21.26 -4.28
N ILE A 233 -9.46 -20.23 -4.06
CA ILE A 233 -9.48 -19.02 -4.86
C ILE A 233 -8.18 -18.25 -4.65
N ILE A 234 -7.78 -18.03 -3.40
CA ILE A 234 -6.54 -17.33 -3.07
C ILE A 234 -5.33 -18.07 -3.68
N LEU A 235 -5.23 -19.36 -3.46
CA LEU A 235 -4.10 -20.16 -3.97
C LEU A 235 -4.04 -20.24 -5.50
N ARG A 236 -5.19 -20.31 -6.15
CA ARG A 236 -5.27 -20.32 -7.61
C ARG A 236 -4.87 -18.99 -8.22
N GLU A 237 -5.35 -17.89 -7.64
CA GLU A 237 -5.18 -16.56 -8.21
C GLU A 237 -3.92 -15.84 -7.73
N ALA A 238 -3.35 -16.23 -6.58
CA ALA A 238 -2.07 -15.69 -6.15
C ALA A 238 -0.94 -16.13 -7.10
N ARG A 239 -0.16 -15.17 -7.56
CA ARG A 239 1.09 -15.39 -8.29
C ARG A 239 2.25 -15.70 -7.35
N GLN A 240 2.35 -14.92 -6.26
CA GLN A 240 3.40 -15.03 -5.25
C GLN A 240 2.89 -14.59 -3.89
N LEU A 241 3.50 -15.10 -2.83
CA LEU A 241 3.19 -14.78 -1.43
C LEU A 241 4.45 -14.36 -0.68
N TRP A 242 4.31 -13.39 0.22
CA TRP A 242 5.35 -12.95 1.17
C TRP A 242 4.77 -12.88 2.57
N VAL A 243 5.53 -13.36 3.56
CA VAL A 243 5.22 -13.19 4.97
C VAL A 243 5.85 -11.90 5.47
N LEU A 244 5.16 -11.20 6.36
CA LEU A 244 5.64 -10.05 7.12
C LEU A 244 5.53 -10.32 8.62
N SER A 245 6.57 -9.98 9.39
CA SER A 245 6.61 -10.14 10.86
C SER A 245 7.45 -9.07 11.53
#